data_60d989b42bd2688e4e3d615bc355a352
#
_entry.id   60d989b42bd2688e4e3d615bc355a352
#
_cell.length_a   1.000
_cell.length_b   1.000
_cell.length_c   1.000
_cell.angle_alpha   90.00
_cell.angle_beta   90.00
_cell.angle_gamma   90.00
#
_symmetry.space_group_name_H-M   'P 1'
#
loop_
_entity.id
_entity.type
_entity.pdbx_description
1 polymer ?
#
loop_
_entity_poly.entity_id
_entity_poly.type
_entity_poly.pdbx_seq_one_letter_code
_entity_poly.pdbx_strand_id
1 'polypeptide(L)' 'MAKKWIGKAPTTCDLCGGKLSQVFVDGRTSDGRWGIMCPACRVQHGPRKLGVGMGQKYRLNLGTKEWDKVDA' A
#
# COMPACT_ATOMS: atom_id res chain seq x y z
N MET A 1 14.38 -10.79 5.08
CA MET A 1 14.68 -9.95 3.90
C MET A 1 13.45 -9.19 3.50
N ALA A 2 13.61 -7.92 3.20
CA ALA A 2 12.49 -7.10 2.72
C ALA A 2 12.11 -7.53 1.31
N LYS A 3 10.80 -7.70 1.08
CA LYS A 3 10.29 -7.96 -0.25
C LYS A 3 10.02 -6.63 -0.94
N LYS A 4 10.11 -6.63 -2.26
CA LYS A 4 9.87 -5.43 -3.05
C LYS A 4 8.65 -5.63 -3.92
N TRP A 5 8.02 -4.52 -4.30
CA TRP A 5 6.96 -4.56 -5.30
C TRP A 5 7.55 -5.04 -6.63
N ILE A 6 6.92 -6.03 -7.23
CA ILE A 6 7.34 -6.60 -8.49
C ILE A 6 6.46 -6.03 -9.60
N GLY A 7 7.11 -5.59 -10.69
CA GLY A 7 6.42 -5.00 -11.81
C GLY A 7 6.23 -3.51 -11.64
N LYS A 8 5.35 -2.92 -12.44
CA LYS A 8 5.09 -1.49 -12.41
C LYS A 8 4.34 -1.11 -11.14
N ALA A 9 4.94 -0.24 -10.34
CA ALA A 9 4.35 0.19 -9.09
C ALA A 9 3.13 1.09 -9.33
N PRO A 10 2.13 1.05 -8.44
CA PRO A 10 1.00 1.95 -8.53
C PRO A 10 1.44 3.40 -8.28
N THR A 11 0.75 4.34 -8.89
CA THR A 11 1.05 5.76 -8.73
C THR A 11 -0.05 6.55 -8.04
N THR A 12 -1.26 5.99 -8.01
CA THR A 12 -2.42 6.67 -7.42
C THR A 12 -3.19 5.73 -6.50
N CYS A 13 -3.85 6.32 -5.52
CA CYS A 13 -4.74 5.60 -4.62
C CYS A 13 -6.02 5.19 -5.36
N ASP A 14 -6.43 3.93 -5.20
CA ASP A 14 -7.64 3.43 -5.87
C ASP A 14 -8.92 4.01 -5.28
N LEU A 15 -8.86 4.54 -4.07
CA LEU A 15 -10.06 5.04 -3.39
C LEU A 15 -10.27 6.53 -3.60
N CYS A 16 -9.23 7.35 -3.43
CA CYS A 16 -9.37 8.79 -3.56
C CYS A 16 -8.77 9.37 -4.83
N GLY A 17 -8.01 8.57 -5.58
CA GLY A 17 -7.34 9.05 -6.79
C GLY A 17 -6.12 9.93 -6.54
N GLY A 18 -5.76 10.15 -5.28
CA GLY A 18 -4.60 10.96 -4.94
C GLY A 18 -3.29 10.27 -5.27
N LYS A 19 -2.26 11.07 -5.52
CA LYS A 19 -0.95 10.54 -5.86
C LYS A 19 -0.27 9.89 -4.67
N LEU A 20 0.27 8.69 -4.88
CA LEU A 20 1.07 8.01 -3.86
C LEU A 20 2.47 8.61 -3.84
N SER A 21 2.93 9.01 -2.66
CA SER A 21 4.22 9.71 -2.54
C SER A 21 5.30 8.89 -1.87
N GLN A 22 5.07 8.36 -0.69
CA GLN A 22 6.11 7.67 0.08
C GLN A 22 5.67 6.31 0.59
N VAL A 23 4.40 6.12 0.84
CA VAL A 23 3.86 4.90 1.45
C VAL A 23 2.52 4.58 0.80
N PHE A 24 2.26 3.29 0.60
CA PHE A 24 0.92 2.85 0.27
C PHE A 24 0.64 1.49 0.90
N VAL A 25 -0.61 1.13 1.00
CA VAL A 25 -1.05 -0.18 1.47
C VAL A 25 -1.79 -0.88 0.35
N ASP A 26 -1.36 -2.09 0.04
CA ASP A 26 -2.05 -2.99 -0.88
C ASP A 26 -2.85 -3.95 0.00
N GLY A 27 -4.15 -3.76 0.07
CA GLY A 27 -4.91 -4.51 1.04
C GLY A 27 -6.42 -4.50 0.82
N ARG A 28 -7.09 -5.16 1.75
CA ARG A 28 -8.52 -5.34 1.71
C ARG A 28 -9.23 -4.11 2.27
N THR A 29 -10.14 -3.56 1.49
CA THR A 29 -10.94 -2.42 1.93
C THR A 29 -12.15 -2.86 2.76
N SER A 30 -12.81 -1.90 3.40
CA SER A 30 -13.96 -2.19 4.26
C SER A 30 -15.14 -2.81 3.51
N ASP A 31 -15.23 -2.58 2.19
CA ASP A 31 -16.30 -3.19 1.38
C ASP A 31 -15.92 -4.56 0.81
N GLY A 32 -14.77 -5.09 1.19
CA GLY A 32 -14.32 -6.41 0.79
C GLY A 32 -13.47 -6.43 -0.48
N ARG A 33 -13.33 -5.32 -1.17
CA ARG A 33 -12.48 -5.24 -2.37
C ARG A 33 -11.01 -5.10 -1.97
N TRP A 34 -10.15 -5.62 -2.83
CA TRP A 34 -8.72 -5.46 -2.66
C TRP A 34 -8.26 -4.25 -3.49
N GLY A 35 -7.48 -3.37 -2.89
CA GLY A 35 -7.04 -2.18 -3.60
C GLY A 35 -5.78 -1.55 -3.02
N ILE A 36 -5.27 -0.56 -3.74
CA ILE A 36 -4.12 0.23 -3.33
C ILE A 36 -4.64 1.48 -2.63
N MET A 37 -4.15 1.73 -1.43
CA MET A 37 -4.64 2.81 -0.59
C MET A 37 -3.50 3.72 -0.15
N CYS A 38 -3.72 5.03 -0.17
CA CYS A 38 -2.85 5.97 0.50
C CYS A 38 -3.05 5.86 2.03
N PRO A 39 -2.12 6.41 2.84
CA PRO A 39 -2.26 6.28 4.31
C PRO A 39 -3.59 6.80 4.86
N ALA A 40 -4.11 7.90 4.32
CA ALA A 40 -5.38 8.44 4.77
C ALA A 40 -6.55 7.51 4.48
N CYS A 41 -6.60 6.92 3.26
CA CYS A 41 -7.65 5.98 2.91
C CYS A 41 -7.53 4.68 3.69
N ARG A 42 -6.32 4.25 4.01
CA ARG A 42 -6.13 3.08 4.86
C ARG A 42 -6.77 3.29 6.23
N VAL A 43 -6.59 4.45 6.83
CA VAL A 43 -7.17 4.75 8.14
C VAL A 43 -8.69 4.67 8.10
N GLN A 44 -9.30 5.17 7.02
CA GLN A 44 -10.74 5.24 6.91
C GLN A 44 -11.38 3.95 6.38
N HIS A 45 -10.72 3.28 5.44
CA HIS A 45 -11.35 2.18 4.68
C HIS A 45 -10.52 0.91 4.63
N GLY A 46 -9.27 0.95 5.07
CA GLY A 46 -8.35 -0.15 4.95
C GLY A 46 -8.30 -1.06 6.17
N PRO A 47 -7.43 -2.09 6.12
CA PRO A 47 -7.30 -3.00 7.23
C PRO A 47 -6.58 -2.34 8.41
N ARG A 48 -7.04 -2.67 9.62
CA ARG A 48 -6.36 -2.20 10.84
C ARG A 48 -5.04 -2.91 11.06
N LYS A 49 -5.00 -4.19 10.69
CA LYS A 49 -3.80 -5.01 10.80
C LYS A 49 -3.34 -5.38 9.39
N LEU A 50 -2.04 -5.56 9.26
CA LEU A 50 -1.45 -6.00 8.00
C LEU A 50 -0.98 -7.44 8.13
N GLY A 51 -0.81 -8.11 7.00
CA GLY A 51 -0.38 -9.49 6.95
C GLY A 51 -1.12 -10.27 5.88
N VAL A 52 -0.92 -11.59 5.89
CA VAL A 52 -1.55 -12.48 4.92
C VAL A 52 -3.08 -12.38 5.01
N GLY A 53 -3.73 -12.14 3.87
CA GLY A 53 -5.19 -12.01 3.81
C GLY A 53 -5.72 -10.64 4.20
N MET A 54 -4.90 -9.77 4.74
CA MET A 54 -5.32 -8.43 5.20
C MET A 54 -4.74 -7.32 4.35
N GLY A 55 -3.47 -7.40 4.05
CA GLY A 55 -2.79 -6.39 3.25
C GLY A 55 -1.33 -6.24 3.62
N GLN A 56 -0.64 -5.44 2.81
CA GLN A 56 0.79 -5.23 2.94
C GLN A 56 1.10 -3.76 2.72
N LYS A 57 2.05 -3.25 3.50
CA LYS A 57 2.47 -1.87 3.42
C LYS A 57 3.80 -1.79 2.66
N TYR A 58 3.91 -0.81 1.77
CA TYR A 58 5.13 -0.57 1.01
C TYR A 58 5.60 0.86 1.23
N ARG A 59 6.92 1.02 1.31
CA ARG A 59 7.56 2.32 1.44
C ARG A 59 8.51 2.54 0.27
N LEU A 60 8.49 3.75 -0.29
CA LEU A 60 9.42 4.12 -1.36
C LEU A 60 10.82 4.28 -0.81
N ASN A 61 11.76 3.55 -1.40
CA ASN A 61 13.18 3.74 -1.13
C ASN A 61 13.69 4.83 -2.07
N LEU A 62 14.03 5.98 -1.51
CA LEU A 62 14.42 7.13 -2.32
C LEU A 62 15.76 6.92 -3.02
N GLY A 63 16.64 6.07 -2.46
CA GLY A 63 17.92 5.77 -3.08
C GLY A 63 17.81 4.91 -4.32
N THR A 64 16.94 3.91 -4.30
CA THR A 64 16.77 2.95 -5.41
C THR A 64 15.56 3.22 -6.25
N LYS A 65 14.62 4.05 -5.77
CA LYS A 65 13.31 4.30 -6.40
C LYS A 65 12.43 3.07 -6.45
N GLU A 66 12.70 2.10 -5.59
CA GLU A 66 11.91 0.88 -5.46
C GLU A 66 10.99 0.96 -4.25
N TRP A 67 9.92 0.18 -4.29
CA TRP A 67 8.97 0.09 -3.18
C TRP A 67 9.29 -1.16 -2.37
N ASP A 68 9.73 -0.96 -1.13
CA ASP A 68 10.07 -2.04 -0.22
C ASP A 68 8.86 -2.37 0.65
N LYS A 69 8.59 -3.67 0.80
CA LYS A 69 7.57 -4.13 1.73
C LYS A 69 8.05 -3.91 3.16
N VAL A 70 7.25 -3.23 3.95
CA VAL A 70 7.54 -2.99 5.36
C VAL A 70 6.39 -3.53 6.19
N ASP A 71 6.71 -4.24 7.27
CA ASP A 71 5.71 -4.74 8.19
C ASP A 71 5.42 -3.67 9.22
N ALA A 72 4.15 -3.44 9.46
CA ALA A 72 3.74 -2.46 10.44
C ALA A 72 3.77 -3.04 11.85
#